data_be2eb5964b3422b1da1bbee8692363de
#
_entry.id   be2eb5964b3422b1da1bbee8692363de
#
_cell.length_a   1.000
_cell.length_b   1.000
_cell.length_c   1.000
_cell.angle_alpha   90.00
_cell.angle_beta   90.00
_cell.angle_gamma   90.00
#
_symmetry.space_group_name_H-M   'P 1'
#
loop_
_entity.id
_entity.type
_entity.pdbx_description
1 polymer ?
#
loop_
_entity_poly.entity_id
_entity_poly.type
_entity_poly.pdbx_seq_one_letter_code
_entity_poly.pdbx_strand_id
1 'polypeptide(L)'
;MSERAVQVVTEVAPLDRPFDYRVTEKTADVALGDRVRVQLQQRSVRGWVVGEAESEGELKPLTKWLGFGPPPSMLAILAWAGERWYGPLSRFLLASSPRHIVTSLPPAPMKSPLAATVLGGARHRPPGVLELSPTTDPLGLILDAYQATREREGSLLVLVPTEGWANRLRGRLEQRGCDVASGKAQWDRMRAGWPVVVGSRGAALAPVPLVAGAVVLDADDEAFRSEGAPTWNAVTMLRERCRRDGAPLWCTSMIPSPALLGRGDYSTEDGVEAGWPRIVVADRRLADPHDGALSRVALDAAHRALRGSEPVAVVVVLQRLGTGRLFACPQCGELARCALCAGAEVASEGGLACRDVHEPRANFCRSCGATNLRPVRVGVTTMARDVGSQLGQPVTELTATSASATPPHRVVVGTEAVWRHVRRAAAVVFLDFDQYLLAPRASARREAVIAVGKAGRLVGPRREGRGEVVLQTRRGEDPVVSALSEGRMGHLVDDDRATARLLGLAPYGAIAAVSGEGAAAFVERLGERGVAVHATSTGFEVRARDHATLSTALRDVPRPPGRLRVAVE
;
A
#
# COMPACT_ATOMS: atom_id res chain seq x y z
N MET A 1 11.32 3.71 51.46
CA MET A 1 11.16 2.93 50.21
C MET A 1 10.70 3.92 49.16
N SER A 2 11.46 4.11 48.10
CA SER A 2 11.04 4.98 46.98
C SER A 2 9.76 4.41 46.37
N GLU A 3 8.69 5.21 46.32
CA GLU A 3 7.44 4.80 45.67
C GLU A 3 7.69 4.61 44.20
N ARG A 4 7.30 3.46 43.63
CA ARG A 4 7.45 3.18 42.21
C ARG A 4 6.65 4.18 41.37
N ALA A 5 7.29 4.80 40.41
CA ALA A 5 6.66 5.73 39.46
C ALA A 5 6.88 5.27 38.00
N VAL A 6 5.92 5.58 37.15
CA VAL A 6 5.94 5.18 35.75
C VAL A 6 5.59 6.34 34.82
N GLN A 7 6.15 6.31 33.64
CA GLN A 7 5.85 7.25 32.56
C GLN A 7 4.65 6.77 31.73
N VAL A 8 3.68 7.66 31.51
CA VAL A 8 2.46 7.37 30.80
C VAL A 8 2.28 8.33 29.63
N VAL A 9 2.16 7.79 28.40
CA VAL A 9 1.68 8.53 27.23
C VAL A 9 0.17 8.40 27.17
N THR A 10 -0.54 9.54 27.11
CA THR A 10 -2.01 9.57 27.09
C THR A 10 -2.57 9.49 25.66
N GLU A 11 -3.83 9.08 25.54
CA GLU A 11 -4.52 9.05 24.23
C GLU A 11 -4.87 10.45 23.68
N VAL A 12 -4.56 11.52 24.41
CA VAL A 12 -4.86 12.90 24.05
C VAL A 12 -3.84 13.39 22.99
N ALA A 13 -4.24 13.41 21.74
CA ALA A 13 -3.39 13.62 20.59
C ALA A 13 -2.46 14.86 20.57
N PRO A 14 -2.80 16.03 21.16
CA PRO A 14 -1.88 17.17 21.18
C PRO A 14 -0.70 17.01 22.16
N LEU A 15 -0.79 16.06 23.09
CA LEU A 15 0.20 15.89 24.17
C LEU A 15 1.05 14.65 23.88
N ASP A 16 2.03 14.80 23.00
CA ASP A 16 2.93 13.70 22.57
C ASP A 16 4.19 13.62 23.45
N ARG A 17 3.98 13.71 24.77
CA ARG A 17 5.04 13.51 25.75
C ARG A 17 4.54 12.62 26.89
N PRO A 18 5.44 11.85 27.53
CA PRO A 18 5.08 11.12 28.73
C PRO A 18 4.86 12.05 29.93
N PHE A 19 4.06 11.59 30.88
CA PHE A 19 3.82 12.20 32.19
C PHE A 19 4.07 11.17 33.24
N ASP A 20 4.65 11.60 34.38
CA ASP A 20 4.99 10.72 35.50
C ASP A 20 3.80 10.54 36.44
N TYR A 21 3.55 9.29 36.82
CA TYR A 21 2.49 8.90 37.73
C TYR A 21 3.01 7.89 38.74
N ARG A 22 2.53 8.01 39.99
CA ARG A 22 2.83 7.08 41.07
C ARG A 22 2.02 5.80 40.93
N VAL A 23 2.68 4.66 41.08
CA VAL A 23 2.03 3.34 41.20
C VAL A 23 1.44 3.19 42.58
N THR A 24 0.21 2.68 42.71
CA THR A 24 -0.50 2.43 43.94
C THR A 24 -0.61 0.92 44.20
N GLU A 25 -0.97 0.52 45.41
CA GLU A 25 -1.23 -0.89 45.72
C GLU A 25 -2.23 -1.55 44.74
N LYS A 26 -3.27 -0.80 44.31
CA LYS A 26 -4.27 -1.27 43.34
C LYS A 26 -3.73 -1.42 41.91
N THR A 27 -2.56 -0.89 41.63
CA THR A 27 -1.91 -0.90 40.33
C THR A 27 -0.48 -1.46 40.41
N ALA A 28 -0.14 -2.19 41.48
CA ALA A 28 1.20 -2.69 41.75
C ALA A 28 1.76 -3.57 40.61
N ASP A 29 0.91 -4.37 39.97
CA ASP A 29 1.28 -5.31 38.93
C ASP A 29 1.35 -4.67 37.51
N VAL A 30 1.18 -3.34 37.40
CA VAL A 30 1.24 -2.67 36.11
C VAL A 30 2.63 -2.82 35.50
N ALA A 31 2.67 -3.16 34.21
CA ALA A 31 3.88 -3.39 33.44
C ALA A 31 3.99 -2.44 32.25
N LEU A 32 5.19 -2.37 31.67
CA LEU A 32 5.45 -1.63 30.44
C LEU A 32 4.53 -2.11 29.31
N GLY A 33 3.95 -1.19 28.59
CA GLY A 33 2.98 -1.44 27.52
C GLY A 33 1.53 -1.52 28.01
N ASP A 34 1.27 -1.70 29.29
CA ASP A 34 -0.08 -1.82 29.83
C ASP A 34 -0.89 -0.55 29.65
N ARG A 35 -2.19 -0.75 29.48
CA ARG A 35 -3.18 0.32 29.40
C ARG A 35 -3.63 0.72 30.80
N VAL A 36 -3.64 2.01 31.04
CA VAL A 36 -4.00 2.57 32.35
C VAL A 36 -4.98 3.73 32.20
N ARG A 37 -5.65 4.06 33.29
CA ARG A 37 -6.41 5.28 33.44
C ARG A 37 -5.66 6.22 34.37
N VAL A 38 -5.57 7.48 33.98
CA VAL A 38 -4.87 8.51 34.71
C VAL A 38 -5.69 9.80 34.78
N GLN A 39 -5.37 10.65 35.76
CA GLN A 39 -5.96 11.97 35.87
C GLN A 39 -5.04 13.00 35.22
N LEU A 40 -5.47 13.54 34.06
CA LEU A 40 -4.78 14.63 33.34
C LEU A 40 -5.53 15.94 33.60
N GLN A 41 -4.91 16.85 34.38
CA GLN A 41 -5.62 18.00 34.93
C GLN A 41 -6.89 17.57 35.71
N GLN A 42 -8.09 17.93 35.21
CA GLN A 42 -9.38 17.55 35.83
C GLN A 42 -10.10 16.43 35.04
N ARG A 43 -9.47 15.86 34.00
CA ARG A 43 -10.09 14.84 33.14
C ARG A 43 -9.47 13.47 33.35
N SER A 44 -10.30 12.45 33.45
CA SER A 44 -9.87 11.06 33.46
C SER A 44 -9.66 10.58 32.04
N VAL A 45 -8.41 10.22 31.68
CA VAL A 45 -8.02 9.80 30.34
C VAL A 45 -7.35 8.43 30.33
N ARG A 46 -7.34 7.78 29.19
CA ARG A 46 -6.59 6.53 29.00
C ARG A 46 -5.16 6.84 28.56
N GLY A 47 -4.25 5.93 28.86
CA GLY A 47 -2.87 6.01 28.45
C GLY A 47 -2.18 4.64 28.47
N TRP A 48 -0.91 4.66 28.17
CA TRP A 48 -0.03 3.48 28.15
C TRP A 48 1.21 3.75 28.99
N VAL A 49 1.62 2.78 29.76
CA VAL A 49 2.90 2.82 30.49
C VAL A 49 4.02 2.61 29.49
N VAL A 50 4.92 3.58 29.35
CA VAL A 50 5.98 3.57 28.34
C VAL A 50 7.39 3.53 28.93
N GLY A 51 7.55 3.77 30.22
CA GLY A 51 8.82 3.79 30.91
C GLY A 51 8.65 3.80 32.42
N GLU A 52 9.74 3.58 33.15
CA GLU A 52 9.85 3.89 34.57
C GLU A 52 10.18 5.38 34.73
N ALA A 53 9.71 6.01 35.80
CA ALA A 53 10.00 7.41 36.10
C ALA A 53 10.97 7.51 37.29
N GLU A 54 11.93 8.42 37.17
CA GLU A 54 12.90 8.77 38.25
C GLU A 54 12.54 10.11 38.91
N SER A 55 11.25 10.46 38.95
CA SER A 55 10.81 11.78 39.38
C SER A 55 10.80 11.88 40.91
N GLU A 56 11.45 12.91 41.46
CA GLU A 56 11.35 13.30 42.87
C GLU A 56 10.24 14.36 43.03
N GLY A 57 9.18 14.02 43.75
CA GLY A 57 8.07 14.94 44.02
C GLY A 57 6.72 14.25 44.21
N GLU A 58 5.70 15.05 44.53
CA GLU A 58 4.34 14.55 44.71
C GLU A 58 3.70 14.24 43.34
N LEU A 59 3.67 12.95 42.99
CA LEU A 59 3.10 12.47 41.74
C LEU A 59 1.63 12.08 41.90
N LYS A 60 0.80 12.39 40.89
CA LYS A 60 -0.57 11.89 40.82
C LYS A 60 -0.59 10.37 40.71
N PRO A 61 -1.52 9.68 41.41
CA PRO A 61 -1.58 8.22 41.32
C PRO A 61 -2.17 7.73 40.01
N LEU A 62 -1.74 6.54 39.59
CA LEU A 62 -2.48 5.76 38.61
C LEU A 62 -3.87 5.45 39.13
N THR A 63 -4.91 5.74 38.34
CA THR A 63 -6.30 5.57 38.79
C THR A 63 -6.76 4.11 38.65
N LYS A 64 -6.41 3.46 37.55
CA LYS A 64 -6.88 2.09 37.27
C LYS A 64 -6.02 1.44 36.16
N TRP A 65 -5.73 0.13 36.33
CA TRP A 65 -5.26 -0.73 35.25
C TRP A 65 -6.42 -1.09 34.33
N LEU A 66 -6.22 -0.98 33.01
CA LEU A 66 -7.21 -1.24 31.96
C LEU A 66 -6.84 -2.47 31.11
N GLY A 67 -5.97 -3.33 31.59
CA GLY A 67 -5.56 -4.53 30.91
C GLY A 67 -4.30 -4.36 30.06
N PHE A 68 -3.95 -5.43 29.36
CA PHE A 68 -2.78 -5.49 28.51
C PHE A 68 -2.88 -4.53 27.33
N GLY A 69 -1.75 -3.92 27.00
CA GLY A 69 -1.49 -3.22 25.75
C GLY A 69 -0.40 -3.92 24.95
N PRO A 70 0.28 -3.22 24.01
CA PRO A 70 1.37 -3.79 23.25
C PRO A 70 2.49 -4.31 24.18
N PRO A 71 3.22 -5.38 23.78
CA PRO A 71 4.30 -5.90 24.62
C PRO A 71 5.43 -4.87 24.78
N PRO A 72 6.22 -4.94 25.87
CA PRO A 72 7.34 -4.02 26.11
C PRO A 72 8.32 -3.95 24.92
N SER A 73 8.59 -5.08 24.27
CA SER A 73 9.44 -5.17 23.08
C SER A 73 8.99 -4.29 21.91
N MET A 74 7.69 -3.95 21.83
CA MET A 74 7.16 -3.06 20.80
C MET A 74 7.33 -1.58 21.09
N LEU A 75 7.51 -1.15 22.34
CA LEU A 75 7.51 0.27 22.69
C LEU A 75 8.58 1.05 21.91
N ALA A 76 9.79 0.53 21.84
CA ALA A 76 10.88 1.17 21.12
C ALA A 76 10.65 1.27 19.60
N ILE A 77 9.97 0.29 18.99
CA ILE A 77 9.64 0.36 17.55
C ILE A 77 8.47 1.30 17.29
N LEU A 78 7.50 1.40 18.21
CA LEU A 78 6.39 2.36 18.07
C LEU A 78 6.88 3.80 18.25
N ALA A 79 7.85 4.04 19.14
CA ALA A 79 8.52 5.33 19.28
C ALA A 79 9.30 5.69 17.99
N TRP A 80 10.10 4.75 17.48
CA TRP A 80 10.79 4.91 16.19
C TRP A 80 9.83 5.23 15.04
N ALA A 81 8.66 4.59 15.02
CA ALA A 81 7.64 4.87 14.01
C ALA A 81 7.09 6.29 14.12
N GLY A 82 6.87 6.77 15.34
CA GLY A 82 6.48 8.16 15.59
C GLY A 82 7.51 9.14 15.04
N GLU A 83 8.79 8.88 15.27
CA GLU A 83 9.90 9.69 14.77
C GLU A 83 10.01 9.61 13.24
N ARG A 84 9.97 8.41 12.70
CA ARG A 84 10.14 8.13 11.27
C ARG A 84 9.10 8.84 10.39
N TRP A 85 7.84 8.84 10.83
CA TRP A 85 6.71 9.39 10.07
C TRP A 85 6.14 10.66 10.68
N TYR A 86 6.89 11.33 11.56
CA TYR A 86 6.49 12.58 12.20
C TYR A 86 5.06 12.52 12.76
N GLY A 87 4.77 11.46 13.48
CA GLY A 87 3.46 11.20 14.07
C GLY A 87 3.52 10.98 15.57
N PRO A 88 2.44 11.27 16.30
CA PRO A 88 2.42 11.08 17.75
C PRO A 88 2.49 9.58 18.11
N LEU A 89 3.31 9.25 19.13
CA LEU A 89 3.47 7.90 19.64
C LEU A 89 2.12 7.28 20.05
N SER A 90 1.23 8.08 20.60
CA SER A 90 -0.13 7.65 21.01
C SER A 90 -0.94 7.03 19.88
N ARG A 91 -0.73 7.45 18.61
CA ARG A 91 -1.40 6.86 17.44
C ARG A 91 -0.93 5.44 17.15
N PHE A 92 0.36 5.17 17.28
CA PHE A 92 0.94 3.84 17.09
C PHE A 92 0.60 2.91 18.26
N LEU A 93 0.63 3.42 19.50
CA LEU A 93 0.16 2.70 20.69
C LEU A 93 -1.32 2.29 20.54
N LEU A 94 -2.18 3.21 20.11
CA LEU A 94 -3.60 2.92 19.85
C LEU A 94 -3.79 1.89 18.75
N ALA A 95 -3.03 1.98 17.65
CA ALA A 95 -3.13 1.07 16.53
C ALA A 95 -2.71 -0.38 16.88
N SER A 96 -1.75 -0.53 17.79
CA SER A 96 -1.26 -1.83 18.30
C SER A 96 -2.04 -2.35 19.52
N SER A 97 -3.00 -1.59 20.04
CA SER A 97 -3.80 -1.94 21.22
C SER A 97 -5.11 -2.65 20.89
N PRO A 98 -5.70 -3.42 21.83
CA PRO A 98 -7.00 -4.05 21.63
C PRO A 98 -8.13 -3.01 21.65
N ARG A 99 -9.24 -3.32 20.98
CA ARG A 99 -10.45 -2.49 21.00
C ARG A 99 -11.21 -2.59 22.33
N HIS A 100 -11.11 -3.72 22.99
CA HIS A 100 -11.74 -4.03 24.29
C HIS A 100 -10.67 -4.19 25.38
N ILE A 101 -11.10 -4.33 26.60
CA ILE A 101 -10.20 -4.60 27.75
C ILE A 101 -9.81 -6.09 27.70
N VAL A 102 -8.51 -6.37 27.74
CA VAL A 102 -7.93 -7.72 27.79
C VAL A 102 -7.14 -7.84 29.09
N THR A 103 -7.60 -8.67 30.00
CA THR A 103 -7.01 -8.86 31.34
C THR A 103 -6.34 -10.22 31.52
N SER A 104 -6.52 -11.13 30.56
CA SER A 104 -5.86 -12.44 30.54
C SER A 104 -5.45 -12.78 29.11
N LEU A 105 -4.38 -13.56 28.96
CA LEU A 105 -3.90 -14.04 27.67
C LEU A 105 -4.03 -15.56 27.61
N PRO A 106 -4.46 -16.12 26.48
CA PRO A 106 -4.48 -17.59 26.30
C PRO A 106 -3.05 -18.14 26.23
N PRO A 107 -2.82 -19.40 26.59
CA PRO A 107 -1.54 -20.06 26.31
C PRO A 107 -1.31 -20.13 24.80
N ALA A 108 -0.12 -19.73 24.34
CA ALA A 108 0.25 -19.87 22.95
C ALA A 108 0.55 -21.35 22.62
N PRO A 109 0.05 -21.88 21.48
CA PRO A 109 0.42 -23.22 21.05
C PRO A 109 1.89 -23.24 20.58
N MET A 110 2.51 -24.39 20.71
CA MET A 110 3.84 -24.62 20.14
C MET A 110 3.75 -24.72 18.62
N LYS A 111 4.81 -24.28 17.93
CA LYS A 111 4.92 -24.45 16.48
C LYS A 111 5.05 -25.94 16.13
N SER A 112 4.02 -26.50 15.53
CA SER A 112 4.02 -27.89 15.09
C SER A 112 4.84 -28.09 13.81
N PRO A 113 5.60 -29.20 13.66
CA PRO A 113 6.26 -29.53 12.41
C PRO A 113 5.21 -29.81 11.33
N LEU A 114 5.45 -29.30 10.12
CA LEU A 114 4.62 -29.62 8.96
C LEU A 114 5.02 -31.00 8.41
N ALA A 115 4.05 -31.80 8.00
CA ALA A 115 4.32 -33.07 7.35
C ALA A 115 5.07 -32.84 6.02
N ALA A 116 5.99 -33.73 5.66
CA ALA A 116 6.77 -33.63 4.42
C ALA A 116 5.88 -33.54 3.16
N THR A 117 4.72 -34.20 3.19
CA THR A 117 3.69 -34.14 2.13
C THR A 117 3.06 -32.73 1.98
N VAL A 118 3.06 -31.92 3.04
CA VAL A 118 2.54 -30.55 3.05
C VAL A 118 3.54 -29.59 2.41
N LEU A 119 4.85 -29.84 2.60
CA LEU A 119 5.93 -29.03 2.04
C LEU A 119 6.12 -29.25 0.52
N GLY A 120 5.63 -30.38 -0.04
CA GLY A 120 5.46 -30.59 -1.48
C GLY A 120 6.68 -30.32 -2.36
N GLY A 121 7.92 -30.57 -1.87
CA GLY A 121 9.15 -30.27 -2.60
C GLY A 121 9.49 -28.78 -2.62
N ALA A 122 9.04 -28.05 -1.62
CA ALA A 122 9.32 -26.63 -1.42
C ALA A 122 10.84 -26.36 -1.52
N ARG A 123 11.22 -25.48 -2.44
CA ARG A 123 12.61 -25.06 -2.60
C ARG A 123 12.92 -24.05 -1.50
N HIS A 124 13.90 -24.35 -0.66
CA HIS A 124 14.36 -23.38 0.35
C HIS A 124 14.79 -22.08 -0.34
N ARG A 125 13.96 -21.02 -0.17
CA ARG A 125 14.25 -19.70 -0.72
C ARG A 125 14.90 -18.84 0.35
N PRO A 126 16.06 -18.23 0.07
CA PRO A 126 16.71 -17.36 1.03
C PRO A 126 15.84 -16.12 1.32
N PRO A 127 15.97 -15.54 2.53
CA PRO A 127 15.33 -14.26 2.84
C PRO A 127 15.78 -13.17 1.85
N GLY A 128 14.88 -12.25 1.51
CA GLY A 128 15.15 -11.18 0.57
C GLY A 128 13.93 -10.77 -0.25
N VAL A 129 14.18 -10.08 -1.36
CA VAL A 129 13.13 -9.67 -2.31
C VAL A 129 13.10 -10.68 -3.46
N LEU A 130 11.91 -11.16 -3.75
CA LEU A 130 11.63 -12.12 -4.81
C LEU A 130 10.61 -11.54 -5.80
N GLU A 131 11.00 -11.44 -7.07
CA GLU A 131 10.05 -11.15 -8.15
C GLU A 131 9.24 -12.41 -8.44
N LEU A 132 7.92 -12.31 -8.25
CA LEU A 132 6.96 -13.37 -8.54
C LEU A 132 5.99 -12.91 -9.62
N SER A 133 5.62 -13.84 -10.50
CA SER A 133 4.53 -13.59 -11.42
C SER A 133 3.20 -13.42 -10.67
N PRO A 134 2.23 -12.67 -11.25
CA PRO A 134 0.96 -12.39 -10.57
C PRO A 134 0.15 -13.64 -10.24
N THR A 135 0.32 -14.74 -10.99
CA THR A 135 -0.47 -15.97 -10.83
C THR A 135 0.24 -17.07 -10.04
N THR A 136 1.47 -16.83 -9.60
CA THR A 136 2.18 -17.77 -8.72
C THR A 136 1.48 -17.89 -7.37
N ASP A 137 1.26 -19.11 -6.93
CA ASP A 137 0.70 -19.37 -5.60
C ASP A 137 1.77 -19.17 -4.52
N PRO A 138 1.63 -18.17 -3.64
CA PRO A 138 2.65 -17.87 -2.64
C PRO A 138 2.62 -18.82 -1.43
N LEU A 139 1.69 -19.78 -1.36
CA LEU A 139 1.55 -20.64 -0.20
C LEU A 139 2.83 -21.44 0.08
N GLY A 140 3.50 -21.95 -0.96
CA GLY A 140 4.77 -22.66 -0.81
C GLY A 140 5.84 -21.82 -0.11
N LEU A 141 6.02 -20.57 -0.52
CA LEU A 141 6.95 -19.64 0.12
C LEU A 141 6.64 -19.43 1.61
N ILE A 142 5.36 -19.31 1.96
CA ILE A 142 4.96 -19.09 3.36
C ILE A 142 5.22 -20.34 4.21
N LEU A 143 4.95 -21.52 3.67
CA LEU A 143 5.23 -22.78 4.38
C LEU A 143 6.73 -23.00 4.55
N ASP A 144 7.55 -22.63 3.56
CA ASP A 144 9.01 -22.64 3.66
C ASP A 144 9.51 -21.68 4.74
N ALA A 145 8.99 -20.45 4.76
CA ALA A 145 9.33 -19.46 5.77
C ALA A 145 8.90 -19.93 7.18
N TYR A 146 7.73 -20.56 7.30
CA TYR A 146 7.28 -21.16 8.55
C TYR A 146 8.26 -22.26 9.03
N GLN A 147 8.63 -23.17 8.16
CA GLN A 147 9.56 -24.25 8.49
C GLN A 147 10.96 -23.71 8.84
N ALA A 148 11.47 -22.73 8.09
CA ALA A 148 12.75 -22.08 8.35
C ALA A 148 12.81 -21.33 9.69
N THR A 149 11.67 -20.88 10.19
CA THR A 149 11.55 -20.10 11.44
C THR A 149 10.93 -20.91 12.59
N ARG A 150 10.67 -22.21 12.39
CA ARG A 150 9.96 -23.02 13.36
C ARG A 150 10.65 -23.09 14.73
N GLU A 151 11.96 -23.24 14.74
CA GLU A 151 12.77 -23.36 15.95
C GLU A 151 13.13 -22.02 16.59
N ARG A 152 12.80 -20.90 15.91
CA ARG A 152 12.99 -19.56 16.47
C ARG A 152 11.82 -19.23 17.39
N GLU A 153 12.11 -18.57 18.50
CA GLU A 153 11.06 -17.99 19.35
C GLU A 153 10.28 -16.89 18.58
N GLY A 154 9.03 -16.70 18.94
CA GLY A 154 8.17 -15.66 18.39
C GLY A 154 7.27 -16.13 17.24
N SER A 155 6.63 -15.20 16.58
CA SER A 155 5.61 -15.42 15.56
C SER A 155 6.14 -15.21 14.14
N LEU A 156 5.66 -15.99 13.18
CA LEU A 156 5.79 -15.67 11.76
C LEU A 156 4.69 -14.66 11.38
N LEU A 157 5.06 -13.46 10.92
CA LEU A 157 4.11 -12.46 10.45
C LEU A 157 3.95 -12.58 8.93
N VAL A 158 2.71 -12.71 8.44
CA VAL A 158 2.40 -12.79 7.01
C VAL A 158 1.48 -11.64 6.63
N LEU A 159 2.00 -10.73 5.80
CA LEU A 159 1.27 -9.56 5.34
C LEU A 159 0.82 -9.71 3.89
N VAL A 160 -0.43 -9.36 3.63
CA VAL A 160 -1.03 -9.32 2.30
C VAL A 160 -1.78 -8.00 2.08
N PRO A 161 -1.99 -7.54 0.83
CA PRO A 161 -2.58 -6.23 0.56
C PRO A 161 -4.01 -6.03 1.11
N THR A 162 -4.83 -7.09 1.18
CA THR A 162 -6.25 -6.97 1.53
C THR A 162 -6.71 -7.96 2.58
N GLU A 163 -7.67 -7.58 3.42
CA GLU A 163 -8.28 -8.45 4.43
C GLU A 163 -8.96 -9.68 3.79
N GLY A 164 -9.59 -9.53 2.63
CA GLY A 164 -10.17 -10.67 1.92
C GLY A 164 -9.13 -11.71 1.50
N TRP A 165 -7.93 -11.28 1.14
CA TRP A 165 -6.82 -12.21 0.86
C TRP A 165 -6.29 -12.83 2.16
N ALA A 166 -6.11 -12.03 3.21
CA ALA A 166 -5.69 -12.52 4.53
C ALA A 166 -6.60 -13.63 5.04
N ASN A 167 -7.92 -13.45 4.96
CA ASN A 167 -8.90 -14.46 5.41
C ASN A 167 -8.81 -15.77 4.61
N ARG A 168 -8.62 -15.69 3.29
CA ARG A 168 -8.44 -16.89 2.46
C ARG A 168 -7.14 -17.63 2.78
N LEU A 169 -6.07 -16.85 2.94
CA LEU A 169 -4.75 -17.40 3.26
C LEU A 169 -4.74 -18.06 4.63
N ARG A 170 -5.40 -17.45 5.63
CA ARG A 170 -5.59 -18.05 6.95
C ARG A 170 -6.20 -19.43 6.84
N GLY A 171 -7.36 -19.56 6.18
CA GLY A 171 -8.02 -20.86 6.02
C GLY A 171 -7.14 -21.92 5.34
N ARG A 172 -6.35 -21.51 4.34
CA ARG A 172 -5.40 -22.41 3.67
C ARG A 172 -4.26 -22.86 4.57
N LEU A 173 -3.75 -21.99 5.43
CA LEU A 173 -2.69 -22.31 6.39
C LEU A 173 -3.22 -23.21 7.52
N GLU A 174 -4.42 -22.92 8.03
CA GLU A 174 -5.10 -23.77 9.02
C GLU A 174 -5.32 -25.19 8.49
N GLN A 175 -5.76 -25.34 7.23
CA GLN A 175 -5.89 -26.64 6.55
C GLN A 175 -4.54 -27.41 6.41
N ARG A 176 -3.42 -26.71 6.51
CA ARG A 176 -2.06 -27.29 6.48
C ARG A 176 -1.48 -27.52 7.87
N GLY A 177 -2.28 -27.34 8.93
CA GLY A 177 -1.89 -27.59 10.32
C GLY A 177 -1.16 -26.43 10.99
N CYS A 178 -1.20 -25.20 10.43
CA CYS A 178 -0.65 -24.04 11.09
C CYS A 178 -1.67 -23.42 12.06
N ASP A 179 -1.22 -23.09 13.28
CA ASP A 179 -2.00 -22.28 14.22
C ASP A 179 -1.91 -20.81 13.84
N VAL A 180 -3.02 -20.24 13.36
CA VAL A 180 -3.06 -18.90 12.79
C VAL A 180 -3.94 -17.97 13.63
N ALA A 181 -3.41 -16.78 13.96
CA ALA A 181 -4.19 -15.65 14.47
C ALA A 181 -4.34 -14.57 13.39
N SER A 182 -5.50 -13.93 13.32
CA SER A 182 -5.72 -12.84 12.37
C SER A 182 -6.78 -11.85 12.84
N GLY A 183 -6.64 -10.58 12.39
CA GLY A 183 -7.61 -9.52 12.69
C GLY A 183 -7.60 -9.08 14.15
N LYS A 184 -8.19 -7.90 14.41
CA LYS A 184 -8.21 -7.30 15.75
C LYS A 184 -9.03 -8.08 16.79
N ALA A 185 -9.90 -8.99 16.36
CA ALA A 185 -10.68 -9.83 17.27
C ALA A 185 -9.83 -10.86 18.03
N GLN A 186 -8.70 -11.28 17.44
CA GLN A 186 -7.77 -12.24 18.03
C GLN A 186 -6.49 -11.54 18.56
N TRP A 187 -6.63 -10.32 19.04
CA TRP A 187 -5.52 -9.52 19.57
C TRP A 187 -4.80 -10.21 20.74
N ASP A 188 -5.55 -10.84 21.64
CA ASP A 188 -5.08 -11.63 22.79
C ASP A 188 -4.18 -12.79 22.36
N ARG A 189 -4.55 -13.52 21.31
CA ARG A 189 -3.73 -14.60 20.73
C ARG A 189 -2.41 -14.06 20.19
N MET A 190 -2.45 -12.95 19.43
CA MET A 190 -1.24 -12.32 18.92
C MET A 190 -0.34 -11.86 20.07
N ARG A 191 -0.92 -11.25 21.11
CA ARG A 191 -0.20 -10.79 22.30
C ARG A 191 0.41 -11.94 23.10
N ALA A 192 -0.23 -13.11 23.08
CA ALA A 192 0.29 -14.35 23.69
C ALA A 192 1.45 -14.98 22.89
N GLY A 193 1.70 -14.57 21.64
CA GLY A 193 2.75 -15.13 20.79
C GLY A 193 2.29 -16.29 19.91
N TRP A 194 1.13 -16.18 19.28
CA TRP A 194 0.61 -17.22 18.36
C TRP A 194 1.60 -17.53 17.23
N PRO A 195 1.77 -18.81 16.81
CA PRO A 195 2.79 -19.23 15.84
C PRO A 195 2.80 -18.45 14.53
N VAL A 196 1.62 -18.22 13.95
CA VAL A 196 1.47 -17.47 12.70
C VAL A 196 0.46 -16.36 12.87
N VAL A 197 0.78 -15.17 12.39
CA VAL A 197 -0.16 -14.04 12.33
C VAL A 197 -0.32 -13.61 10.87
N VAL A 198 -1.55 -13.66 10.36
CA VAL A 198 -1.88 -13.26 8.99
C VAL A 198 -2.76 -12.02 9.01
N GLY A 199 -2.44 -11.03 8.17
CA GLY A 199 -3.28 -9.85 8.07
C GLY A 199 -2.87 -8.90 6.94
N SER A 200 -3.59 -7.79 6.85
CA SER A 200 -3.24 -6.69 5.94
C SER A 200 -2.26 -5.73 6.62
N ARG A 201 -2.17 -4.49 6.13
CA ARG A 201 -1.30 -3.43 6.68
C ARG A 201 -1.24 -3.40 8.23
N GLY A 202 -2.38 -3.58 8.90
CA GLY A 202 -2.47 -3.55 10.35
C GLY A 202 -1.65 -4.65 11.06
N ALA A 203 -1.38 -5.76 10.40
CA ALA A 203 -0.60 -6.86 10.97
C ALA A 203 0.89 -6.50 11.18
N ALA A 204 1.41 -5.46 10.51
CA ALA A 204 2.74 -4.93 10.82
C ALA A 204 2.84 -4.38 12.27
N LEU A 205 1.70 -4.00 12.86
CA LEU A 205 1.54 -3.56 14.25
C LEU A 205 0.94 -4.63 15.16
N ALA A 206 0.91 -5.89 14.72
CA ALA A 206 0.44 -7.00 15.56
C ALA A 206 1.26 -7.07 16.86
N PRO A 207 0.60 -7.23 18.02
CA PRO A 207 1.24 -7.12 19.33
C PRO A 207 2.00 -8.39 19.74
N VAL A 208 2.69 -9.03 18.80
CA VAL A 208 3.50 -10.22 19.12
C VAL A 208 4.74 -9.82 19.91
N PRO A 209 5.09 -10.57 20.96
CA PRO A 209 6.27 -10.28 21.80
C PRO A 209 7.58 -10.31 21.02
N LEU A 210 7.72 -11.22 20.06
CA LEU A 210 8.91 -11.41 19.25
C LEU A 210 8.53 -11.84 17.82
N VAL A 211 9.24 -11.37 16.82
CA VAL A 211 9.09 -11.79 15.43
C VAL A 211 10.12 -12.88 15.12
N ALA A 212 9.67 -14.09 14.82
CA ALA A 212 10.53 -15.18 14.37
C ALA A 212 10.95 -15.04 12.91
N GLY A 213 10.09 -14.45 12.10
CA GLY A 213 10.28 -14.15 10.68
C GLY A 213 9.09 -13.43 10.10
N ALA A 214 9.22 -12.94 8.88
CA ALA A 214 8.10 -12.28 8.21
C ALA A 214 8.07 -12.55 6.71
N VAL A 215 6.85 -12.63 6.15
CA VAL A 215 6.58 -12.73 4.71
C VAL A 215 5.65 -11.59 4.33
N VAL A 216 6.02 -10.81 3.32
CA VAL A 216 5.17 -9.77 2.75
C VAL A 216 4.90 -10.09 1.29
N LEU A 217 3.63 -10.33 0.97
CA LEU A 217 3.20 -10.59 -0.40
C LEU A 217 2.82 -9.28 -1.10
N ASP A 218 3.24 -9.10 -2.35
CA ASP A 218 3.02 -7.87 -3.12
C ASP A 218 3.49 -6.61 -2.36
N ALA A 219 4.72 -6.62 -1.90
CA ALA A 219 5.26 -5.61 -0.99
C ALA A 219 5.20 -4.17 -1.54
N ASP A 220 5.08 -4.00 -2.86
CA ASP A 220 4.92 -2.71 -3.54
C ASP A 220 3.47 -2.27 -3.73
N ASP A 221 2.49 -3.01 -3.19
CA ASP A 221 1.08 -2.61 -3.25
C ASP A 221 0.83 -1.38 -2.36
N GLU A 222 0.13 -0.37 -2.92
CA GLU A 222 -0.23 0.86 -2.21
C GLU A 222 -1.03 0.62 -0.92
N ALA A 223 -1.73 -0.52 -0.81
CA ALA A 223 -2.49 -0.88 0.38
C ALA A 223 -1.63 -0.94 1.66
N PHE A 224 -0.32 -1.12 1.55
CA PHE A 224 0.62 -1.10 2.68
C PHE A 224 0.96 0.31 3.17
N ARG A 225 0.63 1.36 2.42
CA ARG A 225 0.81 2.76 2.83
C ARG A 225 -0.46 3.29 3.52
N SER A 226 -0.30 3.99 4.64
CA SER A 226 -1.41 4.70 5.31
C SER A 226 -1.71 6.00 4.58
N GLU A 227 -2.97 6.23 4.20
CA GLU A 227 -3.43 7.49 3.60
C GLU A 227 -3.60 8.61 4.65
N GLY A 228 -3.86 8.23 5.90
CA GLY A 228 -4.03 9.16 7.03
C GLY A 228 -2.70 9.54 7.65
N ALA A 229 -2.64 10.69 8.33
CA ALA A 229 -1.49 11.09 9.13
C ALA A 229 -1.46 10.32 10.47
N PRO A 230 -0.32 9.73 10.83
CA PRO A 230 0.92 9.62 10.08
C PRO A 230 0.82 8.68 8.87
N THR A 231 1.53 9.02 7.79
CA THR A 231 1.56 8.25 6.53
C THR A 231 2.60 7.13 6.60
N TRP A 232 2.39 6.15 7.46
CA TRP A 232 3.34 5.06 7.66
C TRP A 232 3.20 3.93 6.62
N ASN A 233 4.27 3.19 6.41
CA ASN A 233 4.32 2.04 5.51
C ASN A 233 4.57 0.74 6.29
N ALA A 234 3.72 -0.27 6.06
CA ALA A 234 3.76 -1.55 6.77
C ALA A 234 5.00 -2.38 6.48
N VAL A 235 5.50 -2.34 5.24
CA VAL A 235 6.70 -3.07 4.83
C VAL A 235 7.93 -2.50 5.53
N THR A 236 8.06 -1.17 5.57
CA THR A 236 9.14 -0.48 6.28
C THR A 236 9.07 -0.74 7.79
N MET A 237 7.87 -0.71 8.38
CA MET A 237 7.65 -1.06 9.79
C MET A 237 8.11 -2.49 10.09
N LEU A 238 7.68 -3.44 9.26
CA LEU A 238 7.99 -4.84 9.48
C LEU A 238 9.49 -5.14 9.26
N ARG A 239 10.11 -4.48 8.27
CA ARG A 239 11.56 -4.56 8.05
C ARG A 239 12.34 -4.13 9.29
N GLU A 240 11.95 -3.03 9.92
CA GLU A 240 12.60 -2.56 11.14
C GLU A 240 12.35 -3.50 12.33
N ARG A 241 11.16 -4.09 12.46
CA ARG A 241 10.89 -5.13 13.46
C ARG A 241 11.80 -6.34 13.26
N CYS A 242 11.84 -6.88 12.04
CA CYS A 242 12.70 -8.02 11.72
C CYS A 242 14.18 -7.71 12.00
N ARG A 243 14.65 -6.50 11.66
CA ARG A 243 16.02 -6.08 11.93
C ARG A 243 16.34 -6.06 13.43
N ARG A 244 15.42 -5.57 14.27
CA ARG A 244 15.60 -5.55 15.73
C ARG A 244 15.59 -6.93 16.36
N ASP A 245 14.71 -7.80 15.86
CA ASP A 245 14.53 -9.16 16.37
C ASP A 245 15.52 -10.16 15.71
N GLY A 246 16.42 -9.70 14.81
CA GLY A 246 17.30 -10.58 14.04
C GLY A 246 16.57 -11.60 13.20
N ALA A 247 15.35 -11.27 12.75
CA ALA A 247 14.43 -12.18 12.08
C ALA A 247 14.56 -12.07 10.55
N PRO A 248 14.45 -13.18 9.80
CA PRO A 248 14.45 -13.17 8.35
C PRO A 248 13.17 -12.54 7.80
N LEU A 249 13.31 -11.84 6.65
CA LEU A 249 12.21 -11.20 5.93
C LEU A 249 12.21 -11.62 4.47
N TRP A 250 11.08 -12.13 4.01
CA TRP A 250 10.80 -12.42 2.60
C TRP A 250 9.77 -11.41 2.09
N CYS A 251 10.09 -10.73 1.01
CA CYS A 251 9.16 -9.83 0.32
C CYS A 251 8.95 -10.31 -1.10
N THR A 252 7.70 -10.40 -1.56
CA THR A 252 7.43 -10.65 -2.97
C THR A 252 6.93 -9.39 -3.65
N SER A 253 7.25 -9.23 -4.93
CA SER A 253 6.76 -8.15 -5.78
C SER A 253 6.65 -8.62 -7.22
N MET A 254 5.71 -8.07 -7.98
CA MET A 254 5.62 -8.28 -9.43
C MET A 254 6.63 -7.42 -10.19
N ILE A 255 7.04 -6.31 -9.59
CA ILE A 255 8.03 -5.35 -10.07
C ILE A 255 8.64 -4.64 -8.85
N PRO A 256 9.80 -5.09 -8.35
CA PRO A 256 10.39 -4.56 -7.13
C PRO A 256 10.77 -3.08 -7.25
N SER A 257 10.28 -2.25 -6.32
CA SER A 257 10.62 -0.82 -6.28
C SER A 257 12.02 -0.57 -5.73
N PRO A 258 12.68 0.55 -6.09
CA PRO A 258 13.93 0.96 -5.48
C PRO A 258 13.86 1.07 -3.96
N ALA A 259 12.75 1.55 -3.41
CA ALA A 259 12.50 1.64 -1.97
C ALA A 259 12.42 0.26 -1.29
N LEU A 260 11.81 -0.73 -1.96
CA LEU A 260 11.75 -2.11 -1.47
C LEU A 260 13.13 -2.77 -1.51
N LEU A 261 13.86 -2.59 -2.60
CA LEU A 261 15.20 -3.18 -2.79
C LEU A 261 16.24 -2.55 -1.87
N GLY A 262 16.12 -1.27 -1.55
CA GLY A 262 17.19 -0.55 -0.89
C GLY A 262 18.42 -0.46 -1.79
N ARG A 263 19.58 -0.89 -1.27
CA ARG A 263 20.83 -1.01 -2.03
C ARG A 263 21.14 -2.46 -2.45
N GLY A 264 20.24 -3.39 -2.11
CA GLY A 264 20.39 -4.81 -2.42
C GLY A 264 19.83 -5.19 -3.78
N ASP A 265 19.90 -6.47 -4.06
CA ASP A 265 19.36 -7.09 -5.27
C ASP A 265 18.08 -7.88 -4.96
N TYR A 266 17.53 -8.49 -5.96
CA TYR A 266 16.38 -9.37 -5.88
C TYR A 266 16.63 -10.65 -6.69
N SER A 267 15.90 -11.69 -6.37
CA SER A 267 15.85 -12.90 -7.17
C SER A 267 14.54 -12.94 -7.97
N THR A 268 14.57 -13.57 -9.11
CA THR A 268 13.40 -13.75 -9.97
C THR A 268 12.98 -15.22 -9.96
N GLU A 269 11.68 -15.48 -9.95
CA GLU A 269 11.15 -16.84 -10.07
C GLU A 269 11.47 -17.43 -11.45
N ASP A 270 11.86 -18.70 -11.50
CA ASP A 270 12.10 -19.41 -12.76
C ASP A 270 10.84 -19.43 -13.62
N GLY A 271 10.93 -18.96 -14.88
CA GLY A 271 9.81 -18.91 -15.81
C GLY A 271 8.73 -17.90 -15.41
N VAL A 272 9.12 -16.82 -14.74
CA VAL A 272 8.20 -15.73 -14.28
C VAL A 272 7.31 -15.22 -15.39
N GLU A 273 7.79 -15.16 -16.64
CA GLU A 273 7.06 -14.71 -17.82
C GLU A 273 5.83 -15.57 -18.12
N ALA A 274 5.91 -16.86 -17.88
CA ALA A 274 4.80 -17.79 -18.14
C ALA A 274 3.60 -17.60 -17.20
N GLY A 275 3.84 -17.01 -16.02
CA GLY A 275 2.80 -16.69 -15.05
C GLY A 275 2.11 -15.34 -15.27
N TRP A 276 2.56 -14.52 -16.23
CA TRP A 276 1.85 -13.32 -16.65
C TRP A 276 0.66 -13.67 -17.54
N PRO A 277 -0.39 -12.83 -17.62
CA PRO A 277 -1.53 -13.08 -18.49
C PRO A 277 -1.13 -12.93 -19.97
N ARG A 278 -1.98 -13.42 -20.87
CA ARG A 278 -1.93 -13.04 -22.28
C ARG A 278 -2.31 -11.57 -22.41
N ILE A 279 -1.43 -10.76 -22.96
CA ILE A 279 -1.67 -9.34 -23.22
C ILE A 279 -2.06 -9.17 -24.70
N VAL A 280 -3.12 -8.39 -24.93
CA VAL A 280 -3.56 -7.97 -26.26
C VAL A 280 -3.56 -6.45 -26.29
N VAL A 281 -2.78 -5.87 -27.17
CA VAL A 281 -2.68 -4.42 -27.32
C VAL A 281 -3.68 -3.94 -28.37
N ALA A 282 -4.55 -3.01 -28.01
CA ALA A 282 -5.49 -2.34 -28.91
C ALA A 282 -5.05 -0.89 -29.12
N ASP A 283 -4.38 -0.62 -30.22
CA ASP A 283 -3.89 0.74 -30.54
C ASP A 283 -5.04 1.66 -30.92
N ARG A 284 -5.35 2.60 -30.03
CA ARG A 284 -6.42 3.58 -30.21
C ARG A 284 -6.10 4.67 -31.24
N ARG A 285 -4.88 4.74 -31.75
CA ARG A 285 -4.55 5.63 -32.90
C ARG A 285 -5.13 5.07 -34.21
N LEU A 286 -5.27 3.73 -34.28
CA LEU A 286 -5.81 3.02 -35.45
C LEU A 286 -7.32 2.74 -35.30
N ALA A 287 -7.97 3.21 -34.22
CA ALA A 287 -9.40 3.00 -34.02
C ALA A 287 -10.23 3.87 -34.95
N ASP A 288 -11.36 3.34 -35.42
CA ASP A 288 -12.35 4.13 -36.16
C ASP A 288 -12.91 5.25 -35.24
N PRO A 289 -13.08 6.49 -35.75
CA PRO A 289 -13.72 7.57 -34.98
C PRO A 289 -15.11 7.22 -34.45
N HIS A 290 -15.79 6.27 -35.06
CA HIS A 290 -17.12 5.78 -34.65
C HIS A 290 -17.05 4.60 -33.67
N ASP A 291 -15.88 4.06 -33.37
CA ASP A 291 -15.70 3.06 -32.33
C ASP A 291 -16.15 3.66 -30.98
N GLY A 292 -16.99 2.95 -30.26
CA GLY A 292 -17.43 3.34 -28.93
C GLY A 292 -16.34 3.22 -27.87
N ALA A 293 -16.76 2.97 -26.63
CA ALA A 293 -15.84 2.78 -25.50
C ALA A 293 -14.87 1.62 -25.73
N LEU A 294 -15.36 0.51 -26.25
CA LEU A 294 -14.55 -0.66 -26.62
C LEU A 294 -14.13 -0.56 -28.08
N SER A 295 -12.84 -0.68 -28.34
CA SER A 295 -12.30 -0.87 -29.68
C SER A 295 -12.73 -2.23 -30.26
N ARG A 296 -12.60 -2.41 -31.57
CA ARG A 296 -12.92 -3.68 -32.22
C ARG A 296 -12.19 -4.87 -31.60
N VAL A 297 -10.91 -4.70 -31.31
CA VAL A 297 -10.09 -5.72 -30.62
C VAL A 297 -10.65 -6.08 -29.24
N ALA A 298 -11.07 -5.07 -28.47
CA ALA A 298 -11.67 -5.29 -27.15
C ALA A 298 -13.06 -5.92 -27.23
N LEU A 299 -13.87 -5.54 -28.22
CA LEU A 299 -15.18 -6.15 -28.51
C LEU A 299 -15.03 -7.64 -28.86
N ASP A 300 -14.08 -7.98 -29.73
CA ASP A 300 -13.82 -9.36 -30.12
C ASP A 300 -13.37 -10.21 -28.92
N ALA A 301 -12.52 -9.67 -28.04
CA ALA A 301 -12.12 -10.31 -26.80
C ALA A 301 -13.32 -10.50 -25.85
N ALA A 302 -14.14 -9.46 -25.68
CA ALA A 302 -15.33 -9.52 -24.84
C ALA A 302 -16.35 -10.54 -25.37
N HIS A 303 -16.59 -10.59 -26.67
CA HIS A 303 -17.50 -11.58 -27.28
C HIS A 303 -16.97 -13.01 -27.13
N ARG A 304 -15.64 -13.23 -27.26
CA ARG A 304 -15.04 -14.55 -26.96
C ARG A 304 -15.29 -14.94 -25.51
N ALA A 305 -15.06 -14.02 -24.58
CA ALA A 305 -15.28 -14.24 -23.15
C ALA A 305 -16.75 -14.56 -22.82
N LEU A 306 -17.70 -13.86 -23.46
CA LEU A 306 -19.12 -14.08 -23.25
C LEU A 306 -19.62 -15.45 -23.74
N ARG A 307 -18.92 -16.09 -24.68
CA ARG A 307 -19.25 -17.47 -25.10
C ARG A 307 -18.80 -18.51 -24.09
N GLY A 308 -17.91 -18.18 -23.17
CA GLY A 308 -17.49 -19.09 -22.08
C GLY A 308 -18.50 -19.17 -20.96
N SER A 309 -18.20 -19.98 -19.92
CA SER A 309 -19.07 -20.26 -18.78
C SER A 309 -18.71 -19.51 -17.49
N GLU A 310 -17.68 -18.64 -17.52
CA GLU A 310 -17.26 -17.92 -16.31
C GLU A 310 -18.40 -17.02 -15.77
N PRO A 311 -18.65 -16.99 -14.46
CA PRO A 311 -19.72 -16.18 -13.85
C PRO A 311 -19.57 -14.69 -14.18
N VAL A 312 -18.35 -14.16 -14.16
CA VAL A 312 -18.00 -12.86 -14.73
C VAL A 312 -17.18 -13.13 -15.98
N ALA A 313 -17.69 -12.77 -17.14
CA ALA A 313 -17.00 -12.98 -18.41
C ALA A 313 -16.02 -11.83 -18.69
N VAL A 314 -16.48 -10.60 -18.54
CA VAL A 314 -15.75 -9.38 -18.92
C VAL A 314 -15.68 -8.41 -17.77
N VAL A 315 -14.49 -7.93 -17.48
CA VAL A 315 -14.23 -6.82 -16.54
C VAL A 315 -13.65 -5.66 -17.32
N VAL A 316 -14.29 -4.51 -17.27
CA VAL A 316 -13.83 -3.28 -17.89
C VAL A 316 -13.32 -2.34 -16.81
N VAL A 317 -12.05 -1.97 -16.88
CA VAL A 317 -11.36 -1.20 -15.87
C VAL A 317 -11.18 0.24 -16.31
N LEU A 318 -11.62 1.14 -15.44
CA LEU A 318 -11.38 2.57 -15.51
C LEU A 318 -10.38 2.94 -14.42
N GLN A 319 -9.41 3.77 -14.72
CA GLN A 319 -8.54 4.29 -13.68
C GLN A 319 -9.36 5.16 -12.70
N ARG A 320 -8.99 5.14 -11.42
CA ARG A 320 -9.55 6.02 -10.40
C ARG A 320 -9.52 7.48 -10.84
N LEU A 321 -10.55 8.21 -10.43
CA LEU A 321 -10.65 9.67 -10.58
C LEU A 321 -9.45 10.39 -9.91
N GLY A 322 -8.28 10.42 -10.56
CA GLY A 322 -7.23 11.38 -10.27
C GLY A 322 -7.65 12.76 -10.78
N THR A 323 -7.15 13.83 -10.21
CA THR A 323 -7.51 15.23 -10.47
C THR A 323 -7.11 15.77 -11.85
N GLY A 324 -6.67 14.95 -12.81
CA GLY A 324 -6.29 15.35 -14.16
C GLY A 324 -7.11 14.66 -15.23
N ARG A 325 -7.81 15.42 -16.03
CA ARG A 325 -8.44 14.92 -17.25
C ARG A 325 -7.40 14.94 -18.36
N LEU A 326 -7.05 13.77 -18.89
CA LEU A 326 -6.30 13.71 -20.16
C LEU A 326 -7.16 14.27 -21.28
N PHE A 327 -6.54 15.01 -22.19
CA PHE A 327 -7.17 15.48 -23.41
C PHE A 327 -6.54 14.76 -24.60
N ALA A 328 -7.35 14.38 -25.57
CA ALA A 328 -6.91 13.80 -26.83
C ALA A 328 -7.51 14.54 -28.01
N CYS A 329 -6.79 14.55 -29.11
CA CYS A 329 -7.26 15.07 -30.38
C CYS A 329 -8.28 14.11 -31.01
N PRO A 330 -9.49 14.56 -31.35
CA PRO A 330 -10.46 13.69 -32.01
C PRO A 330 -10.10 13.34 -33.46
N GLN A 331 -9.18 14.10 -34.10
CA GLN A 331 -8.79 13.86 -35.50
C GLN A 331 -7.62 12.87 -35.60
N CYS A 332 -6.53 13.05 -34.82
CA CYS A 332 -5.33 12.22 -34.94
C CYS A 332 -5.08 11.33 -33.72
N GLY A 333 -5.93 11.37 -32.70
CA GLY A 333 -5.79 10.56 -31.50
C GLY A 333 -4.66 10.98 -30.54
N GLU A 334 -3.84 11.99 -30.90
CA GLU A 334 -2.70 12.41 -30.09
C GLU A 334 -3.15 13.00 -28.75
N LEU A 335 -2.40 12.66 -27.69
CA LEU A 335 -2.66 13.13 -26.33
C LEU A 335 -2.08 14.54 -26.13
N ALA A 336 -2.80 15.38 -25.39
CA ALA A 336 -2.30 16.70 -25.00
C ALA A 336 -1.19 16.56 -23.96
N ARG A 337 0.04 16.89 -24.35
CA ARG A 337 1.22 16.84 -23.51
C ARG A 337 1.96 18.17 -23.50
N CYS A 338 2.54 18.46 -22.34
CA CYS A 338 3.46 19.58 -22.19
C CYS A 338 4.71 19.35 -23.06
N ALA A 339 5.11 20.39 -23.80
CA ALA A 339 6.31 20.33 -24.62
C ALA A 339 7.60 20.28 -23.79
N LEU A 340 7.56 20.76 -22.53
CA LEU A 340 8.73 20.87 -21.68
C LEU A 340 8.97 19.61 -20.83
N CYS A 341 7.91 19.04 -20.24
CA CYS A 341 8.04 17.90 -19.33
C CYS A 341 7.35 16.62 -19.82
N ALA A 342 6.73 16.63 -21.01
CA ALA A 342 5.92 15.53 -21.58
C ALA A 342 4.74 15.07 -20.67
N GLY A 343 4.49 15.74 -19.54
CA GLY A 343 3.38 15.46 -18.64
C GLY A 343 2.03 15.78 -19.27
N ALA A 344 0.97 15.17 -18.73
CA ALA A 344 -0.39 15.40 -19.20
C ALA A 344 -0.82 16.86 -19.00
N GLU A 345 -1.37 17.48 -20.04
CA GLU A 345 -2.03 18.78 -19.94
C GLU A 345 -3.50 18.59 -19.53
N VAL A 346 -3.97 19.45 -18.63
CA VAL A 346 -5.31 19.43 -18.06
C VAL A 346 -6.05 20.72 -18.40
N ALA A 347 -7.39 20.74 -18.28
CA ALA A 347 -8.16 21.96 -18.49
C ALA A 347 -7.78 23.04 -17.47
N SER A 348 -7.60 24.26 -17.95
CA SER A 348 -7.36 25.48 -17.16
C SER A 348 -8.20 26.64 -17.70
N GLU A 349 -8.25 27.74 -16.96
CA GLU A 349 -8.84 28.98 -17.46
C GLU A 349 -8.02 29.45 -18.69
N GLY A 350 -8.65 29.45 -19.85
CA GLY A 350 -8.03 29.83 -21.14
C GLY A 350 -7.46 28.70 -21.98
N GLY A 351 -7.62 27.41 -21.59
CA GLY A 351 -7.19 26.30 -22.44
C GLY A 351 -6.67 25.07 -21.72
N LEU A 352 -5.46 24.64 -22.04
CA LEU A 352 -4.78 23.49 -21.44
C LEU A 352 -3.53 23.94 -20.69
N ALA A 353 -3.30 23.43 -19.48
CA ALA A 353 -2.12 23.71 -18.69
C ALA A 353 -1.45 22.42 -18.21
N CYS A 354 -0.14 22.45 -18.09
CA CYS A 354 0.63 21.44 -17.40
C CYS A 354 0.46 21.60 -15.88
N ARG A 355 0.46 20.50 -15.12
CA ARG A 355 0.39 20.53 -13.65
C ARG A 355 1.65 21.10 -13.01
N ASP A 356 2.79 21.01 -13.67
CA ASP A 356 4.08 21.43 -13.16
C ASP A 356 4.42 22.90 -13.47
N VAL A 357 3.39 23.78 -13.46
CA VAL A 357 3.55 25.25 -13.52
C VAL A 357 4.11 25.80 -14.84
N HIS A 358 3.88 25.12 -15.96
CA HIS A 358 4.15 25.67 -17.27
C HIS A 358 2.94 26.48 -17.76
N GLU A 359 3.20 27.56 -18.52
CA GLU A 359 2.15 28.46 -18.98
C GLU A 359 0.99 27.77 -19.70
N PRO A 360 -0.26 28.18 -19.41
CA PRO A 360 -1.43 27.67 -20.13
C PRO A 360 -1.33 27.97 -21.63
N ARG A 361 -1.82 27.07 -22.44
CA ARG A 361 -1.92 27.25 -23.89
C ARG A 361 -3.34 27.05 -24.42
N ALA A 362 -3.62 27.60 -25.58
CA ALA A 362 -4.90 27.39 -26.24
C ALA A 362 -5.16 25.88 -26.54
N ASN A 363 -6.45 25.51 -26.59
CA ASN A 363 -6.89 24.13 -26.79
C ASN A 363 -6.77 23.71 -28.27
N PHE A 364 -5.55 23.42 -28.73
CA PHE A 364 -5.30 22.88 -30.06
C PHE A 364 -4.32 21.70 -30.02
N CYS A 365 -4.43 20.82 -31.02
CA CYS A 365 -3.52 19.69 -31.19
C CYS A 365 -2.19 20.14 -31.78
N ARG A 366 -1.07 19.86 -31.09
CA ARG A 366 0.27 20.21 -31.57
C ARG A 366 0.68 19.36 -32.79
N SER A 367 0.08 18.19 -32.97
CA SER A 367 0.41 17.26 -34.04
C SER A 367 -0.29 17.59 -35.36
N CYS A 368 -1.61 17.89 -35.33
CA CYS A 368 -2.40 18.12 -36.53
C CYS A 368 -3.10 19.48 -36.62
N GLY A 369 -2.93 20.35 -35.63
CA GLY A 369 -3.53 21.69 -35.58
C GLY A 369 -5.02 21.77 -35.21
N ALA A 370 -5.69 20.66 -35.01
CA ALA A 370 -7.12 20.65 -34.65
C ALA A 370 -7.41 21.41 -33.34
N THR A 371 -8.47 22.23 -33.34
CA THR A 371 -8.75 23.22 -32.28
C THR A 371 -9.76 22.75 -31.23
N ASN A 372 -9.98 21.48 -31.06
CA ASN A 372 -10.98 21.00 -30.09
C ASN A 372 -10.58 19.65 -29.49
N LEU A 373 -9.52 19.66 -28.68
CA LEU A 373 -9.16 18.46 -27.93
C LEU A 373 -10.26 18.16 -26.89
N ARG A 374 -10.60 16.90 -26.77
CA ARG A 374 -11.65 16.43 -25.87
C ARG A 374 -11.07 15.71 -24.67
N PRO A 375 -11.70 15.85 -23.47
CA PRO A 375 -11.29 15.03 -22.33
C PRO A 375 -11.54 13.55 -22.63
N VAL A 376 -10.54 12.72 -22.39
CA VAL A 376 -10.61 11.27 -22.57
C VAL A 376 -11.54 10.61 -21.55
N ARG A 377 -12.16 11.36 -20.64
CA ARG A 377 -12.93 10.86 -19.51
C ARG A 377 -14.43 10.98 -19.64
N VAL A 378 -15.08 9.85 -19.41
CA VAL A 378 -16.52 9.72 -19.13
C VAL A 378 -16.68 9.04 -17.76
N GLY A 379 -17.70 9.40 -16.98
CA GLY A 379 -17.98 8.79 -15.67
C GLY A 379 -18.28 7.29 -15.77
N VAL A 380 -18.07 6.53 -14.66
CA VAL A 380 -18.29 5.07 -14.62
C VAL A 380 -19.68 4.68 -15.15
N THR A 381 -20.72 5.40 -14.75
CA THR A 381 -22.11 5.14 -15.17
C THR A 381 -22.32 5.33 -16.68
N THR A 382 -21.73 6.36 -17.28
CA THR A 382 -21.82 6.56 -18.73
C THR A 382 -21.06 5.46 -19.46
N MET A 383 -19.86 5.11 -19.00
CA MET A 383 -19.10 4.00 -19.56
C MET A 383 -19.81 2.66 -19.43
N ALA A 384 -20.46 2.39 -18.29
CA ALA A 384 -21.23 1.16 -18.10
C ALA A 384 -22.38 1.06 -19.10
N ARG A 385 -23.06 2.18 -19.36
CA ARG A 385 -24.13 2.25 -20.37
C ARG A 385 -23.59 2.00 -21.77
N ASP A 386 -22.48 2.65 -22.14
CA ASP A 386 -21.88 2.53 -23.46
C ASP A 386 -21.37 1.10 -23.72
N VAL A 387 -20.67 0.52 -22.73
CA VAL A 387 -20.20 -0.88 -22.79
C VAL A 387 -21.38 -1.85 -22.87
N GLY A 388 -22.41 -1.62 -22.06
CA GLY A 388 -23.63 -2.44 -22.09
C GLY A 388 -24.34 -2.40 -23.45
N SER A 389 -24.44 -1.21 -24.06
CA SER A 389 -24.99 -1.02 -25.39
C SER A 389 -24.18 -1.73 -26.47
N GLN A 390 -22.84 -1.57 -26.43
CA GLN A 390 -21.94 -2.22 -27.42
C GLN A 390 -21.96 -3.76 -27.33
N LEU A 391 -22.11 -4.32 -26.13
CA LEU A 391 -22.10 -5.78 -25.91
C LEU A 391 -23.50 -6.41 -25.93
N GLY A 392 -24.56 -5.60 -25.93
CA GLY A 392 -25.94 -6.10 -25.76
C GLY A 392 -26.16 -6.85 -24.44
N GLN A 393 -25.48 -6.44 -23.37
CA GLN A 393 -25.46 -7.13 -22.08
C GLN A 393 -25.73 -6.16 -20.92
N PRO A 394 -26.43 -6.62 -19.87
CA PRO A 394 -26.54 -5.88 -18.63
C PRO A 394 -25.18 -5.79 -17.93
N VAL A 395 -24.90 -4.65 -17.29
CA VAL A 395 -23.61 -4.33 -16.68
C VAL A 395 -23.76 -4.07 -15.19
N THR A 396 -22.83 -4.61 -14.39
CA THR A 396 -22.67 -4.26 -12.97
C THR A 396 -21.62 -3.16 -12.83
N GLU A 397 -21.97 -2.07 -12.18
CA GLU A 397 -21.03 -1.00 -11.83
C GLU A 397 -20.36 -1.30 -10.47
N LEU A 398 -19.03 -1.23 -10.43
CA LEU A 398 -18.25 -1.39 -9.19
C LEU A 398 -17.38 -0.17 -8.92
N THR A 399 -17.62 0.46 -7.77
CA THR A 399 -16.86 1.61 -7.28
C THR A 399 -16.34 1.33 -5.85
N ALA A 400 -15.58 2.25 -5.30
CA ALA A 400 -15.04 2.12 -3.94
C ALA A 400 -16.14 2.00 -2.85
N THR A 401 -17.35 2.49 -3.14
CA THR A 401 -18.51 2.47 -2.24
C THR A 401 -19.45 1.27 -2.46
N SER A 402 -19.18 0.43 -3.47
CA SER A 402 -19.98 -0.75 -3.74
C SER A 402 -19.91 -1.75 -2.58
N ALA A 403 -21.06 -2.31 -2.21
CA ALA A 403 -21.13 -3.37 -1.18
C ALA A 403 -20.38 -4.63 -1.63
N SER A 404 -19.85 -5.40 -0.69
CA SER A 404 -19.12 -6.65 -0.97
C SER A 404 -20.09 -7.77 -1.33
N ALA A 405 -20.61 -7.75 -2.55
CA ALA A 405 -21.45 -8.81 -3.10
C ALA A 405 -20.87 -9.32 -4.42
N THR A 406 -21.20 -10.55 -4.78
CA THR A 406 -20.87 -11.09 -6.11
C THR A 406 -21.63 -10.28 -7.18
N PRO A 407 -20.94 -9.84 -8.26
CA PRO A 407 -21.61 -9.11 -9.32
C PRO A 407 -22.76 -9.94 -9.92
N PRO A 408 -23.98 -9.38 -10.06
CA PRO A 408 -25.12 -10.10 -10.60
C PRO A 408 -25.06 -10.33 -12.11
N HIS A 409 -24.23 -9.56 -12.83
CA HIS A 409 -24.12 -9.65 -14.29
C HIS A 409 -22.74 -10.14 -14.72
N ARG A 410 -22.68 -10.73 -15.92
CA ARG A 410 -21.45 -11.28 -16.49
C ARG A 410 -20.49 -10.21 -17.00
N VAL A 411 -20.96 -8.98 -17.19
CA VAL A 411 -20.16 -7.81 -17.56
C VAL A 411 -20.07 -6.87 -16.38
N VAL A 412 -18.87 -6.50 -16.02
CA VAL A 412 -18.57 -5.59 -14.90
C VAL A 412 -17.79 -4.41 -15.42
N VAL A 413 -18.21 -3.19 -15.06
CA VAL A 413 -17.46 -1.96 -15.33
C VAL A 413 -17.15 -1.28 -14.01
N GLY A 414 -15.90 -0.90 -13.79
CA GLY A 414 -15.56 -0.24 -12.55
C GLY A 414 -14.14 0.29 -12.49
N THR A 415 -13.82 0.89 -11.35
CA THR A 415 -12.46 1.30 -11.01
C THR A 415 -11.68 0.11 -10.44
N GLU A 416 -10.49 0.32 -9.89
CA GLU A 416 -9.71 -0.72 -9.20
C GLU A 416 -10.47 -1.44 -8.07
N ALA A 417 -11.66 -0.96 -7.68
CA ALA A 417 -12.54 -1.67 -6.77
C ALA A 417 -12.91 -3.08 -7.29
N VAL A 418 -12.90 -3.30 -8.60
CA VAL A 418 -13.18 -4.60 -9.23
C VAL A 418 -12.32 -5.73 -8.67
N TRP A 419 -11.07 -5.46 -8.29
CA TRP A 419 -10.15 -6.45 -7.71
C TRP A 419 -10.62 -7.05 -6.37
N ARG A 420 -11.54 -6.38 -5.69
CA ARG A 420 -12.11 -6.84 -4.41
C ARG A 420 -13.32 -7.75 -4.60
N HIS A 421 -14.07 -7.53 -5.69
CA HIS A 421 -15.38 -8.15 -5.91
C HIS A 421 -15.35 -9.28 -6.93
N VAL A 422 -14.46 -9.20 -7.93
CA VAL A 422 -14.34 -10.24 -8.97
C VAL A 422 -13.20 -11.19 -8.62
N ARG A 423 -13.45 -12.49 -8.75
CA ARG A 423 -12.49 -13.56 -8.47
C ARG A 423 -11.89 -14.15 -9.73
N ARG A 424 -12.68 -14.28 -10.78
CA ARG A 424 -12.32 -14.85 -12.07
C ARG A 424 -13.02 -14.08 -13.16
N ALA A 425 -12.34 -13.94 -14.30
CA ALA A 425 -12.89 -13.35 -15.51
C ALA A 425 -12.21 -14.01 -16.71
N ALA A 426 -12.89 -14.05 -17.85
CA ALA A 426 -12.29 -14.53 -19.10
C ALA A 426 -11.57 -13.40 -19.87
N ALA A 427 -12.02 -12.15 -19.68
CA ALA A 427 -11.34 -10.98 -20.24
C ALA A 427 -11.34 -9.82 -19.27
N VAL A 428 -10.22 -9.08 -19.23
CA VAL A 428 -10.12 -7.78 -18.54
C VAL A 428 -9.69 -6.73 -19.56
N VAL A 429 -10.44 -5.64 -19.67
CA VAL A 429 -10.16 -4.55 -20.62
C VAL A 429 -9.83 -3.27 -19.87
N PHE A 430 -8.65 -2.73 -20.06
CA PHE A 430 -8.29 -1.38 -19.63
C PHE A 430 -8.71 -0.40 -20.72
N LEU A 431 -9.72 0.43 -20.45
CA LEU A 431 -10.31 1.34 -21.47
C LEU A 431 -9.34 2.44 -21.91
N ASP A 432 -8.52 2.93 -21.00
CA ASP A 432 -7.55 3.98 -21.26
C ASP A 432 -6.30 3.73 -20.42
N PHE A 433 -5.44 2.84 -20.92
CA PHE A 433 -4.22 2.46 -20.22
C PHE A 433 -3.20 3.60 -20.15
N ASP A 434 -3.30 4.57 -21.07
CA ASP A 434 -2.44 5.76 -21.08
C ASP A 434 -2.53 6.57 -19.78
N GLN A 435 -3.67 6.52 -19.08
CA GLN A 435 -3.82 7.20 -17.80
C GLN A 435 -2.92 6.64 -16.68
N TYR A 436 -2.57 5.34 -16.75
CA TYR A 436 -1.58 4.76 -15.85
C TYR A 436 -0.18 5.22 -16.22
N LEU A 437 0.16 5.17 -17.52
CA LEU A 437 1.49 5.51 -18.03
C LEU A 437 1.86 6.99 -17.83
N LEU A 438 0.86 7.87 -17.92
CA LEU A 438 1.03 9.33 -17.88
C LEU A 438 0.67 9.96 -16.53
N ALA A 439 0.44 9.16 -15.49
CA ALA A 439 0.22 9.71 -14.17
C ALA A 439 1.46 10.49 -13.70
N PRO A 440 1.30 11.73 -13.16
CA PRO A 440 2.43 12.60 -12.82
C PRO A 440 3.09 12.18 -11.48
N ARG A 441 3.68 11.01 -11.47
CA ARG A 441 4.40 10.44 -10.32
C ARG A 441 5.43 9.41 -10.76
N ALA A 442 6.54 9.34 -10.03
CA ALA A 442 7.64 8.43 -10.36
C ALA A 442 7.22 6.93 -10.32
N SER A 443 6.19 6.59 -9.54
CA SER A 443 5.64 5.23 -9.43
C SER A 443 4.69 4.82 -10.55
N ALA A 444 4.34 5.72 -11.49
CA ALA A 444 3.29 5.49 -12.49
C ALA A 444 3.48 4.21 -13.31
N ARG A 445 4.69 3.95 -13.80
CA ARG A 445 5.02 2.74 -14.57
C ARG A 445 4.81 1.48 -13.74
N ARG A 446 5.27 1.48 -12.49
CA ARG A 446 5.11 0.36 -11.54
C ARG A 446 3.64 0.08 -11.22
N GLU A 447 2.87 1.12 -11.00
CA GLU A 447 1.43 1.00 -10.74
C GLU A 447 0.68 0.43 -11.95
N ALA A 448 1.07 0.80 -13.18
CA ALA A 448 0.54 0.22 -14.40
C ALA A 448 0.80 -1.30 -14.45
N VAL A 449 2.03 -1.73 -14.16
CA VAL A 449 2.41 -3.16 -14.12
C VAL A 449 1.62 -3.89 -13.04
N ILE A 450 1.52 -3.34 -11.83
CA ILE A 450 0.76 -3.94 -10.73
C ILE A 450 -0.73 -4.06 -11.07
N ALA A 451 -1.32 -3.06 -11.71
CA ALA A 451 -2.73 -3.09 -12.13
C ALA A 451 -2.99 -4.23 -13.12
N VAL A 452 -2.10 -4.40 -14.12
CA VAL A 452 -2.18 -5.51 -15.09
C VAL A 452 -1.92 -6.86 -14.42
N GLY A 453 -1.00 -6.92 -13.48
CA GLY A 453 -0.78 -8.13 -12.68
C GLY A 453 -2.03 -8.53 -11.87
N LYS A 454 -2.72 -7.56 -11.25
CA LYS A 454 -4.02 -7.81 -10.58
C LYS A 454 -5.07 -8.33 -11.56
N ALA A 455 -5.13 -7.80 -12.79
CA ALA A 455 -5.98 -8.33 -13.85
C ALA A 455 -5.59 -9.76 -14.23
N GLY A 456 -4.29 -10.05 -14.30
CA GLY A 456 -3.74 -11.38 -14.57
C GLY A 456 -4.23 -12.44 -13.59
N ARG A 457 -4.40 -12.08 -12.31
CA ARG A 457 -4.98 -13.00 -11.30
C ARG A 457 -6.42 -13.40 -11.59
N LEU A 458 -7.17 -12.56 -12.31
CA LEU A 458 -8.55 -12.87 -12.69
C LEU A 458 -8.61 -13.80 -13.90
N VAL A 459 -7.78 -13.54 -14.92
CA VAL A 459 -7.83 -14.26 -16.20
C VAL A 459 -6.94 -15.52 -16.23
N GLY A 460 -5.98 -15.61 -15.32
CA GLY A 460 -5.00 -16.69 -15.25
C GLY A 460 -3.76 -16.47 -16.10
N PRO A 461 -2.76 -17.37 -15.99
CA PRO A 461 -1.49 -17.26 -16.70
C PRO A 461 -1.64 -17.57 -18.19
N ARG A 462 -0.77 -16.95 -19.03
CA ARG A 462 -0.76 -17.17 -20.48
C ARG A 462 -0.59 -18.65 -20.88
N ARG A 463 0.15 -19.41 -20.07
CA ARG A 463 0.36 -20.85 -20.30
C ARG A 463 -0.91 -21.69 -20.25
N GLU A 464 -1.94 -21.23 -19.53
CA GLU A 464 -3.22 -21.94 -19.42
C GLU A 464 -4.23 -21.52 -20.50
N GLY A 465 -4.03 -20.39 -21.16
CA GLY A 465 -4.88 -19.91 -22.25
C GLY A 465 -6.34 -19.62 -21.87
N ARG A 466 -6.64 -19.48 -20.58
CA ARG A 466 -8.02 -19.32 -20.08
C ARG A 466 -8.62 -17.98 -20.34
N GLY A 467 -7.80 -16.93 -20.38
CA GLY A 467 -8.28 -15.57 -20.57
C GLY A 467 -7.18 -14.61 -21.01
N GLU A 468 -7.57 -13.37 -21.21
CA GLU A 468 -6.68 -12.33 -21.75
C GLU A 468 -6.93 -10.96 -21.12
N VAL A 469 -5.89 -10.12 -21.13
CA VAL A 469 -5.97 -8.72 -20.71
C VAL A 469 -5.78 -7.85 -21.95
N VAL A 470 -6.75 -6.99 -22.24
CA VAL A 470 -6.71 -6.04 -23.35
C VAL A 470 -6.31 -4.67 -22.85
N LEU A 471 -5.25 -4.11 -23.40
CA LEU A 471 -4.78 -2.76 -23.11
C LEU A 471 -5.19 -1.84 -24.26
N GLN A 472 -6.21 -1.01 -24.09
CA GLN A 472 -6.51 0.06 -25.03
C GLN A 472 -5.57 1.24 -24.74
N THR A 473 -4.68 1.55 -25.67
CA THR A 473 -3.64 2.56 -25.51
C THR A 473 -3.33 3.24 -26.83
N ARG A 474 -2.87 4.49 -26.77
CA ARG A 474 -2.26 5.21 -27.90
C ARG A 474 -0.73 5.10 -27.89
N ARG A 475 -0.20 4.34 -26.96
CA ARG A 475 1.23 4.17 -26.70
C ARG A 475 1.64 2.70 -26.76
N GLY A 476 1.25 2.02 -27.82
CA GLY A 476 1.55 0.59 -28.00
C GLY A 476 3.04 0.24 -27.91
N GLU A 477 3.92 1.19 -28.22
CA GLU A 477 5.38 1.04 -28.19
C GLU A 477 6.01 1.46 -26.84
N ASP A 478 5.20 1.79 -25.81
CA ASP A 478 5.73 2.16 -24.49
C ASP A 478 6.48 0.98 -23.86
N PRO A 479 7.67 1.19 -23.26
CA PRO A 479 8.44 0.12 -22.63
C PRO A 479 7.64 -0.73 -21.63
N VAL A 480 6.67 -0.12 -20.92
CA VAL A 480 5.77 -0.86 -20.01
C VAL A 480 4.89 -1.84 -20.76
N VAL A 481 4.36 -1.46 -21.92
CA VAL A 481 3.51 -2.32 -22.77
C VAL A 481 4.32 -3.49 -23.30
N SER A 482 5.55 -3.24 -23.76
CA SER A 482 6.47 -4.30 -24.22
C SER A 482 6.82 -5.27 -23.09
N ALA A 483 7.21 -4.76 -21.91
CA ALA A 483 7.53 -5.57 -20.74
C ALA A 483 6.36 -6.48 -20.32
N LEU A 484 5.14 -5.93 -20.29
CA LEU A 484 3.92 -6.68 -19.97
C LEU A 484 3.63 -7.78 -21.00
N SER A 485 3.82 -7.48 -22.30
CA SER A 485 3.62 -8.44 -23.38
C SER A 485 4.61 -9.60 -23.31
N GLU A 486 5.86 -9.31 -22.94
CA GLU A 486 6.91 -10.31 -22.74
C GLU A 486 6.79 -11.03 -21.39
N GLY A 487 6.27 -10.34 -20.37
CA GLY A 487 6.22 -10.81 -18.97
C GLY A 487 7.57 -10.65 -18.25
N ARG A 488 8.41 -9.71 -18.67
CA ARG A 488 9.76 -9.47 -18.15
C ARG A 488 9.92 -8.02 -17.71
N MET A 489 10.10 -7.82 -16.40
CA MET A 489 10.10 -6.48 -15.79
C MET A 489 11.50 -5.93 -15.51
N GLY A 490 12.57 -6.71 -15.69
CA GLY A 490 13.91 -6.37 -15.24
C GLY A 490 14.41 -5.00 -15.71
N HIS A 491 14.25 -4.66 -16.99
CA HIS A 491 14.67 -3.37 -17.53
C HIS A 491 13.89 -2.17 -16.91
N LEU A 492 12.60 -2.37 -16.57
CA LEU A 492 11.82 -1.33 -15.87
C LEU A 492 12.30 -1.13 -14.44
N VAL A 493 12.76 -2.21 -13.78
CA VAL A 493 13.36 -2.12 -12.43
C VAL A 493 14.66 -1.33 -12.48
N ASP A 494 15.50 -1.56 -13.50
CA ASP A 494 16.76 -0.85 -13.68
C ASP A 494 16.54 0.63 -13.99
N ASP A 495 15.58 0.96 -14.86
CA ASP A 495 15.17 2.34 -15.17
C ASP A 495 14.64 3.05 -13.92
N ASP A 496 13.82 2.38 -13.11
CA ASP A 496 13.29 2.94 -11.86
C ASP A 496 14.44 3.21 -10.86
N ARG A 497 15.42 2.32 -10.75
CA ARG A 497 16.62 2.52 -9.93
C ARG A 497 17.45 3.72 -10.39
N ALA A 498 17.66 3.85 -11.68
CA ALA A 498 18.38 4.98 -12.27
C ALA A 498 17.64 6.30 -11.99
N THR A 499 16.33 6.32 -12.19
CA THR A 499 15.45 7.47 -11.92
C THR A 499 15.45 7.84 -10.44
N ALA A 500 15.33 6.86 -9.54
CA ALA A 500 15.34 7.11 -8.10
C ALA A 500 16.69 7.69 -7.64
N ARG A 501 17.81 7.23 -8.20
CA ARG A 501 19.14 7.78 -7.92
C ARG A 501 19.27 9.22 -8.41
N LEU A 502 18.84 9.49 -9.65
CA LEU A 502 18.90 10.83 -10.25
C LEU A 502 18.06 11.85 -9.48
N LEU A 503 16.85 11.44 -9.07
CA LEU A 503 15.90 12.32 -8.39
C LEU A 503 16.05 12.35 -6.86
N GLY A 504 17.01 11.62 -6.28
CA GLY A 504 17.17 11.52 -4.83
C GLY A 504 15.93 10.95 -4.12
N LEU A 505 15.23 9.99 -4.76
CA LEU A 505 14.11 9.27 -4.15
C LEU A 505 14.63 8.12 -3.28
N ALA A 506 13.79 7.55 -2.43
CA ALA A 506 14.17 6.38 -1.65
C ALA A 506 14.69 5.24 -2.55
N PRO A 507 15.82 4.60 -2.19
CA PRO A 507 16.58 4.67 -0.94
C PRO A 507 17.73 5.73 -0.95
N TYR A 508 17.82 6.56 -1.96
CA TYR A 508 18.93 7.51 -2.17
C TYR A 508 18.69 8.88 -1.52
N GLY A 509 17.50 9.12 -1.02
CA GLY A 509 17.08 10.31 -0.30
C GLY A 509 15.80 10.07 0.48
N ALA A 510 15.31 11.10 1.14
CA ALA A 510 14.06 11.09 1.89
C ALA A 510 13.24 12.34 1.56
N ILE A 511 11.94 12.17 1.43
CA ILE A 511 11.00 13.23 1.04
C ILE A 511 9.87 13.32 2.05
N ALA A 512 9.44 14.55 2.35
CA ALA A 512 8.21 14.80 3.06
C ALA A 512 7.38 15.86 2.34
N ALA A 513 6.09 15.61 2.17
CA ALA A 513 5.14 16.61 1.73
C ALA A 513 4.55 17.32 2.95
N VAL A 514 4.61 18.68 2.95
CA VAL A 514 4.12 19.53 4.04
C VAL A 514 2.99 20.41 3.52
N SER A 515 1.82 20.38 4.18
CA SER A 515 0.64 21.14 3.76
C SER A 515 -0.19 21.59 4.96
N GLY A 516 -1.08 22.57 4.74
CA GLY A 516 -1.96 23.12 5.75
C GLY A 516 -1.60 24.57 6.10
N GLU A 517 -2.38 25.21 6.97
CA GLU A 517 -2.26 26.63 7.33
C GLU A 517 -0.89 26.99 7.93
N GLY A 518 -0.31 26.09 8.74
CA GLY A 518 1.01 26.31 9.35
C GLY A 518 2.18 25.90 8.46
N ALA A 519 1.97 25.45 7.23
CA ALA A 519 3.03 24.86 6.40
C ALA A 519 4.14 25.86 6.05
N ALA A 520 3.80 27.10 5.65
CA ALA A 520 4.79 28.11 5.26
C ALA A 520 5.74 28.45 6.41
N ALA A 521 5.21 28.76 7.59
CA ALA A 521 6.02 29.07 8.77
C ALA A 521 6.85 27.87 9.27
N PHE A 522 6.37 26.65 9.03
CA PHE A 522 7.10 25.45 9.39
C PHE A 522 8.29 25.20 8.47
N VAL A 523 8.11 25.31 7.16
CA VAL A 523 9.17 25.04 6.18
C VAL A 523 10.24 26.12 6.13
N GLU A 524 9.89 27.36 6.45
CA GLU A 524 10.87 28.46 6.60
C GLU A 524 11.93 28.10 7.65
N ARG A 525 11.50 27.59 8.80
CA ARG A 525 12.41 27.13 9.88
C ARG A 525 13.16 25.84 9.52
N LEU A 526 12.57 25.00 8.67
CA LEU A 526 13.22 23.77 8.19
C LEU A 526 14.38 24.08 7.26
N GLY A 527 14.31 25.12 6.43
CA GLY A 527 15.38 25.51 5.52
C GLY A 527 16.71 25.78 6.22
N GLU A 528 16.67 26.19 7.48
CA GLU A 528 17.86 26.43 8.32
C GLU A 528 18.51 25.13 8.84
N ARG A 529 17.89 23.95 8.63
CA ARG A 529 18.29 22.66 9.21
C ARG A 529 18.95 21.69 8.21
N GLY A 530 19.46 22.20 7.09
CA GLY A 530 20.19 21.41 6.11
C GLY A 530 19.31 20.50 5.25
N VAL A 531 18.04 20.84 5.08
CA VAL A 531 17.09 20.19 4.16
C VAL A 531 16.72 21.16 3.04
N ALA A 532 16.47 20.63 1.83
CA ALA A 532 15.99 21.43 0.72
C ALA A 532 14.46 21.53 0.76
N VAL A 533 13.93 22.73 0.52
CA VAL A 533 12.48 23.00 0.50
C VAL A 533 12.09 23.52 -0.86
N HIS A 534 11.06 22.92 -1.46
CA HIS A 534 10.51 23.30 -2.75
C HIS A 534 9.01 23.56 -2.63
N ALA A 535 8.53 24.68 -3.17
CA ALA A 535 7.09 24.94 -3.25
C ALA A 535 6.43 24.03 -4.29
N THR A 536 5.22 23.57 -3.98
CA THR A 536 4.39 22.75 -4.88
C THR A 536 2.99 23.36 -4.99
N SER A 537 2.18 22.92 -5.93
CA SER A 537 0.80 23.40 -6.09
C SER A 537 -0.11 23.15 -4.87
N THR A 538 0.27 22.25 -3.95
CA THR A 538 -0.54 21.85 -2.79
C THR A 538 0.13 22.10 -1.43
N GLY A 539 1.31 22.73 -1.42
CA GLY A 539 2.10 22.98 -0.22
C GLY A 539 3.59 22.99 -0.52
N PHE A 540 4.36 22.21 0.21
CA PHE A 540 5.82 22.17 0.09
C PHE A 540 6.32 20.72 0.06
N GLU A 541 7.39 20.50 -0.67
CA GLU A 541 8.18 19.27 -0.63
C GLU A 541 9.50 19.56 0.08
N VAL A 542 9.80 18.76 1.10
CA VAL A 542 11.03 18.82 1.88
C VAL A 542 11.88 17.61 1.54
N ARG A 543 13.13 17.83 1.16
CA ARG A 543 14.08 16.79 0.76
C ARG A 543 15.29 16.76 1.67
N ALA A 544 15.71 15.54 2.02
CA ALA A 544 16.94 15.31 2.77
C ALA A 544 17.72 14.15 2.14
N ARG A 545 19.03 14.09 2.45
CA ARG A 545 19.91 12.99 1.96
C ARG A 545 19.49 11.61 2.44
N ASP A 546 18.83 11.53 3.59
CA ASP A 546 18.34 10.29 4.20
C ASP A 546 17.22 10.58 5.21
N HIS A 547 16.54 9.52 5.65
CA HIS A 547 15.44 9.64 6.61
C HIS A 547 15.87 10.06 8.02
N ALA A 548 17.08 9.78 8.45
CA ALA A 548 17.57 10.20 9.76
C ALA A 548 17.70 11.73 9.79
N THR A 549 18.31 12.30 8.76
CA THR A 549 18.42 13.77 8.58
C THR A 549 17.04 14.41 8.50
N LEU A 550 16.11 13.84 7.71
CA LEU A 550 14.76 14.37 7.57
C LEU A 550 14.00 14.33 8.92
N SER A 551 14.02 13.20 9.63
CA SER A 551 13.34 13.04 10.92
C SER A 551 13.88 13.98 11.98
N THR A 552 15.19 14.19 12.03
CA THR A 552 15.83 15.13 12.96
C THR A 552 15.37 16.55 12.65
N ALA A 553 15.47 17.00 11.39
CA ALA A 553 15.04 18.34 10.99
C ALA A 553 13.56 18.60 11.32
N LEU A 554 12.68 17.63 11.03
CA LEU A 554 11.24 17.76 11.31
C LEU A 554 10.94 17.89 12.82
N ARG A 555 11.68 17.19 13.70
CA ARG A 555 11.49 17.22 15.15
C ARG A 555 12.06 18.47 15.80
N ASP A 556 13.16 18.97 15.30
CA ASP A 556 13.85 20.15 15.85
C ASP A 556 13.07 21.45 15.62
N VAL A 557 12.08 21.43 14.74
CA VAL A 557 11.22 22.58 14.48
C VAL A 557 9.91 22.43 15.26
N PRO A 558 9.61 23.35 16.17
CA PRO A 558 8.33 23.34 16.91
C PRO A 558 7.15 23.42 15.95
N ARG A 559 6.14 22.59 16.23
CA ARG A 559 4.92 22.57 15.42
C ARG A 559 4.20 23.92 15.52
N PRO A 560 3.91 24.60 14.40
CA PRO A 560 3.23 25.88 14.44
C PRO A 560 1.76 25.69 14.89
N PRO A 561 1.11 26.76 15.38
CA PRO A 561 -0.33 26.74 15.60
C PRO A 561 -1.06 26.54 14.26
N GLY A 562 -2.24 25.93 14.31
CA GLY A 562 -3.05 25.65 13.13
C GLY A 562 -2.86 24.23 12.57
N ARG A 563 -3.54 23.97 11.45
CA ARG A 563 -3.51 22.65 10.83
C ARG A 563 -2.22 22.45 10.04
N LEU A 564 -1.43 21.45 10.44
CA LEU A 564 -0.22 21.02 9.73
C LEU A 564 -0.33 19.54 9.40
N ARG A 565 -0.15 19.18 8.13
CA ARG A 565 -0.01 17.82 7.67
C ARG A 565 1.40 17.61 7.14
N VAL A 566 2.08 16.62 7.67
CA VAL A 566 3.39 16.14 7.18
C VAL A 566 3.21 14.70 6.73
N ALA A 567 3.56 14.41 5.48
CA ALA A 567 3.50 13.09 4.89
C ALA A 567 4.91 12.66 4.49
N VAL A 568 5.53 11.78 5.26
CA VAL A 568 6.89 11.27 5.00
C VAL A 568 6.80 10.05 4.10
N GLU A 569 7.66 10.02 3.05
CA GLU A 569 7.78 8.89 2.11
C GLU A 569 8.89 7.93 2.49
#